data_44249eeed7e7ed0b9dbaf559f8db8a72
#
_entry.id   44249eeed7e7ed0b9dbaf559f8db8a72
#
_cell.length_a   1.000
_cell.length_b   1.000
_cell.length_c   1.000
_cell.angle_alpha   90.00
_cell.angle_beta   90.00
_cell.angle_gamma   90.00
#
_symmetry.space_group_name_H-M   'P 1'
#
loop_
_entity.id
_entity.type
_entity.pdbx_description
1 polymer ?
#
loop_
_entity_poly.entity_id
_entity_poly.type
_entity_poly.pdbx_seq_one_letter_code
_entity_poly.pdbx_strand_id
1 'polypeptide(L)' 'MSKDNKILEYKYHYGVKVALIERNTKFCRYVVAYSLYDDGTWGQGHYFESYEAAKNYYDNEY' A
#
# COMPACT_ATOMS: atom_id res chain seq x y z
N MET A 1 -11.96 1.09 -11.38
CA MET A 1 -10.55 1.44 -11.23
C MET A 1 -10.39 2.76 -10.51
N SER A 2 -9.48 2.81 -9.58
CA SER A 2 -9.29 4.04 -8.83
C SER A 2 -8.18 4.87 -9.48
N LYS A 3 -8.53 6.08 -9.91
CA LYS A 3 -7.54 7.02 -10.43
C LYS A 3 -6.82 7.75 -9.32
N ASP A 4 -7.29 7.57 -8.10
CA ASP A 4 -6.80 8.34 -6.96
C ASP A 4 -5.71 7.62 -6.19
N ASN A 5 -5.44 6.38 -6.55
CA ASN A 5 -4.42 5.60 -5.86
C ASN A 5 -3.16 5.55 -6.72
N LYS A 6 -2.03 5.83 -6.07
CA LYS A 6 -0.75 5.84 -6.74
C LYS A 6 0.18 4.86 -6.05
N ILE A 7 0.69 3.89 -6.80
CA ILE A 7 1.63 2.92 -6.25
C ILE A 7 3.00 3.59 -6.21
N LEU A 8 3.52 3.77 -5.01
CA LEU A 8 4.82 4.40 -4.82
C LEU A 8 5.95 3.39 -4.99
N GLU A 9 5.76 2.19 -4.47
CA GLU A 9 6.70 1.09 -4.68
C GLU A 9 6.00 -0.21 -4.35
N TYR A 10 6.58 -1.32 -4.81
CA TYR A 10 6.01 -2.62 -4.52
C TYR A 10 7.12 -3.66 -4.48
N LYS A 11 6.80 -4.80 -3.89
CA LYS A 11 7.71 -5.95 -3.85
C LYS A 11 6.90 -7.21 -3.69
N TYR A 12 7.55 -8.34 -3.80
CA TYR A 12 6.92 -9.63 -3.58
C TYR A 12 7.43 -10.24 -2.29
N HIS A 13 6.50 -10.63 -1.43
CA HIS A 13 6.81 -11.23 -0.13
C HIS A 13 6.21 -12.63 -0.13
N TYR A 14 7.08 -13.63 -0.22
CA TYR A 14 6.65 -15.03 -0.34
C TYR A 14 5.64 -15.21 -1.48
N GLY A 15 5.92 -14.58 -2.61
CA GLY A 15 5.08 -14.72 -3.79
C GLY A 15 3.84 -13.85 -3.80
N VAL A 16 3.63 -13.05 -2.76
CA VAL A 16 2.47 -12.17 -2.67
C VAL A 16 2.92 -10.73 -2.93
N LYS A 17 2.19 -10.04 -3.78
CA LYS A 17 2.53 -8.66 -4.12
C LYS A 17 2.11 -7.73 -3.00
N VAL A 18 3.08 -6.99 -2.49
CA VAL A 18 2.87 -6.00 -1.43
C VAL A 18 3.25 -4.64 -1.99
N ALA A 19 2.43 -3.63 -1.76
CA ALA A 19 2.67 -2.31 -2.33
C ALA A 19 2.47 -1.22 -1.30
N LEU A 20 3.25 -0.15 -1.46
CA LEU A 20 3.07 1.07 -0.69
C LEU A 20 2.34 2.05 -1.60
N ILE A 21 1.14 2.44 -1.20
CA ILE A 21 0.23 3.18 -2.05
C ILE A 21 -0.13 4.51 -1.39
N GLU A 22 -0.16 5.56 -2.19
CA GLU A 22 -0.66 6.85 -1.76
C GLU A 22 -2.07 7.03 -2.30
N ARG A 23 -3.00 7.33 -1.40
CA ARG A 23 -4.41 7.54 -1.74
C ARG A 23 -4.71 9.02 -1.77
N ASN A 24 -5.64 9.42 -2.64
CA ASN A 24 -6.06 10.82 -2.72
C ASN A 24 -7.19 11.04 -1.72
N THR A 25 -6.81 11.15 -0.46
CA THR A 25 -7.77 11.34 0.62
C THR A 25 -7.12 12.17 1.72
N LYS A 26 -7.94 12.74 2.58
CA LYS A 26 -7.45 13.56 3.68
C LYS A 26 -6.93 12.72 4.85
N PHE A 27 -7.48 11.52 5.01
CA PHE A 27 -7.18 10.68 6.15
C PHE A 27 -6.58 9.37 5.68
N CYS A 28 -5.62 8.86 6.44
CA CYS A 28 -4.98 7.58 6.13
C CYS A 28 -4.56 7.55 4.68
N ARG A 29 -3.78 8.58 4.29
CA ARG A 29 -3.40 8.76 2.89
C ARG A 29 -2.55 7.62 2.37
N TYR A 30 -1.80 6.98 3.23
CA TYR A 30 -0.88 5.94 2.81
C TYR A 30 -1.38 4.59 3.27
N VAL A 31 -1.21 3.58 2.43
CA VAL A 31 -1.62 2.24 2.77
C VAL A 31 -0.54 1.26 2.31
N VAL A 32 -0.24 0.29 3.18
CA VAL A 32 0.59 -0.83 2.82
C VAL A 32 -0.36 -1.96 2.46
N ALA A 33 -0.48 -2.22 1.16
CA ALA A 33 -1.46 -3.18 0.62
C ALA A 33 -0.81 -4.55 0.51
N TYR A 34 -1.43 -5.52 1.14
CA TYR A 34 -0.98 -6.90 1.06
C TYR A 34 -1.91 -7.67 0.12
N SER A 35 -1.32 -8.43 -0.78
CA SER A 35 -2.07 -9.18 -1.79
C SER A 35 -2.76 -8.23 -2.77
N LEU A 36 -1.95 -7.42 -3.44
CA LEU A 36 -2.46 -6.47 -4.43
C LEU A 36 -2.85 -7.23 -5.70
N TYR A 37 -4.07 -6.98 -6.16
CA TYR A 37 -4.60 -7.61 -7.36
C TYR A 37 -4.43 -6.72 -8.57
N ASP A 38 -4.55 -7.32 -9.76
CA ASP A 38 -4.34 -6.62 -11.02
C ASP A 38 -5.34 -5.49 -11.23
N ASP A 39 -6.52 -5.59 -10.63
CA ASP A 39 -7.54 -4.55 -10.80
C ASP A 39 -7.35 -3.37 -9.84
N GLY A 40 -6.27 -3.38 -9.07
CA GLY A 40 -5.98 -2.27 -8.16
C GLY A 40 -6.55 -2.41 -6.77
N THR A 41 -7.22 -3.52 -6.49
CA THR A 41 -7.71 -3.80 -5.14
C THR A 41 -6.69 -4.66 -4.40
N TRP A 42 -6.92 -4.84 -3.09
CA TRP A 42 -6.01 -5.64 -2.28
C TRP A 42 -6.79 -6.40 -1.22
N GLY A 43 -6.18 -7.51 -0.77
CA GLY A 43 -6.84 -8.37 0.21
C GLY A 43 -6.83 -7.78 1.61
N GLN A 44 -5.69 -7.24 2.03
CA GLN A 44 -5.54 -6.62 3.33
C GLN A 44 -4.77 -5.32 3.18
N GLY A 45 -5.05 -4.36 4.04
CA GLY A 45 -4.34 -3.09 3.98
C GLY A 45 -4.15 -2.53 5.38
N HIS A 46 -3.00 -1.94 5.59
CA HIS A 46 -2.70 -1.21 6.82
C HIS A 46 -2.58 0.26 6.45
N TYR A 47 -3.40 1.09 7.07
CA TYR A 47 -3.56 2.49 6.70
C TYR A 47 -2.79 3.38 7.65
N PHE A 48 -2.10 4.36 7.09
CA PHE A 48 -1.25 5.28 7.86
C PHE A 48 -1.50 6.70 7.40
N GLU A 49 -1.29 7.63 8.31
CA GLU A 49 -1.49 9.04 8.00
C GLU A 49 -0.24 9.69 7.44
N SER A 50 0.94 9.10 7.66
CA SER A 50 2.17 9.66 7.16
C SER A 50 2.92 8.66 6.30
N TYR A 51 3.67 9.19 5.34
CA TYR A 51 4.49 8.36 4.50
C TYR A 51 5.53 7.57 5.31
N GLU A 52 6.13 8.26 6.28
CA GLU A 52 7.20 7.67 7.07
C GLU A 52 6.71 6.45 7.85
N ALA A 53 5.54 6.57 8.47
CA ALA A 53 4.98 5.45 9.21
C ALA A 53 4.67 4.27 8.29
N ALA A 54 4.09 4.56 7.13
CA ALA A 54 3.76 3.51 6.17
C ALA A 54 5.03 2.85 5.63
N LYS A 55 6.04 3.65 5.32
CA LYS A 55 7.30 3.13 4.79
C LYS A 55 8.01 2.25 5.82
N ASN A 56 8.00 2.67 7.08
CA ASN A 56 8.59 1.86 8.14
C ASN A 56 7.90 0.50 8.26
N TYR A 57 6.58 0.50 8.22
CA TYR A 57 5.84 -0.75 8.31
C TYR A 57 6.15 -1.63 7.09
N TYR A 58 6.16 -1.03 5.90
CA TYR A 58 6.43 -1.72 4.66
C TYR A 58 7.81 -2.38 4.70
N ASP A 59 8.84 -1.65 5.16
CA ASP A 59 10.20 -2.16 5.19
C ASP A 59 10.41 -3.21 6.27
N ASN A 60 9.73 -3.06 7.41
CA ASN A 60 9.99 -3.93 8.55
C ASN A 60 9.14 -5.20 8.54
N GLU A 61 7.93 -5.13 7.98
CA GLU A 61 7.05 -6.30 7.95
C GLU A 61 7.24 -7.13 6.71
N TYR A 62 7.67 -6.51 5.66
CA TYR A 62 7.85 -7.17 4.37
C TYR A 62 9.21 -6.84 3.79
#